data_3f7fc958a1aa0f5c9d601a9993d43214
#
_entry.id   3f7fc958a1aa0f5c9d601a9993d43214
#
_cell.length_a   1.000
_cell.length_b   1.000
_cell.length_c   1.000
_cell.angle_alpha   90.00
_cell.angle_beta   90.00
_cell.angle_gamma   90.00
#
_symmetry.space_group_name_H-M   'P 1'
#
loop_
_entity.id
_entity.type
_entity.pdbx_description
1 polymer ?
#
loop_
_entity_poly.entity_id
_entity_poly.type
_entity_poly.pdbx_seq_one_letter_code
_entity_poly.pdbx_strand_id
1 'polypeptide(L)'
;MNTYDKETIQKKDTDNPHDKGYKRIFSIKKNFLDFIKKYIGLEWMMALEEKDLELIDKEFITDQFDTYESDLVYKVYTKNGIIYLFFLLELQSYNDFSMPFRLLVYMTAIWIDYFKNCDKNERRRKD
;
A
#
# COMPACT_ATOMS: atom_id res chain seq x y z
N MET A 1 7.09 12.66 33.58
CA MET A 1 6.09 12.04 32.71
C MET A 1 6.21 12.66 31.33
N ASN A 2 6.79 11.92 30.41
CA ASN A 2 6.95 12.43 29.05
C ASN A 2 5.66 12.21 28.28
N THR A 3 4.87 13.27 28.13
CA THR A 3 3.89 13.35 27.07
C THR A 3 4.69 13.50 25.77
N TYR A 4 4.97 12.37 25.12
CA TYR A 4 5.43 12.42 23.75
C TYR A 4 4.30 13.03 22.92
N ASP A 5 4.57 14.23 22.41
CA ASP A 5 3.64 14.99 21.62
C ASP A 5 3.22 14.17 20.39
N LYS A 6 2.04 13.58 20.46
CA LYS A 6 1.37 12.96 19.31
C LYS A 6 1.15 13.99 18.18
N GLU A 7 1.20 15.26 18.50
CA GLU A 7 1.03 16.34 17.52
C GLU A 7 2.21 16.50 16.57
N THR A 8 3.42 16.09 16.98
CA THR A 8 4.61 16.30 16.16
C THR A 8 4.71 15.29 15.01
N ILE A 9 4.08 14.14 15.13
CA ILE A 9 4.11 13.08 14.10
C ILE A 9 3.08 13.38 12.99
N GLN A 10 1.94 13.96 13.33
CA GLN A 10 0.89 14.25 12.34
C GLN A 10 1.21 15.43 11.41
N LYS A 11 2.08 16.33 11.84
CA LYS A 11 2.37 17.57 11.09
C LYS A 11 3.37 17.40 9.94
N LYS A 12 4.10 16.29 9.89
CA LYS A 12 5.16 16.09 8.88
C LYS A 12 4.68 15.57 7.53
N ASP A 13 3.52 14.95 7.48
CA ASP A 13 3.07 14.24 6.28
C ASP A 13 2.18 15.07 5.35
N THR A 14 1.62 16.18 5.85
CA THR A 14 0.67 16.98 5.08
C THR A 14 1.30 18.05 4.19
N ASP A 15 2.59 18.35 4.38
CA ASP A 15 3.19 19.56 3.80
C ASP A 15 4.24 19.30 2.71
N ASN A 16 4.47 18.04 2.26
CA ASN A 16 5.41 17.80 1.18
C ASN A 16 4.68 17.70 -0.18
N PRO A 17 4.71 18.76 -1.02
CA PRO A 17 4.04 18.76 -2.32
C PRO A 17 4.59 17.72 -3.28
N HIS A 18 5.82 17.26 -3.09
CA HIS A 18 6.44 16.23 -3.92
C HIS A 18 5.80 14.87 -3.67
N ASP A 19 5.52 14.50 -2.41
CA ASP A 19 4.87 13.23 -2.08
C ASP A 19 3.49 13.12 -2.70
N LYS A 20 2.71 14.20 -2.68
CA LYS A 20 1.39 14.26 -3.32
C LYS A 20 1.47 14.15 -4.84
N GLY A 21 2.48 14.75 -5.44
CA GLY A 21 2.73 14.66 -6.88
C GLY A 21 3.05 13.24 -7.33
N TYR A 22 3.93 12.56 -6.63
CA TYR A 22 4.27 11.16 -6.92
C TYR A 22 3.10 10.22 -6.71
N LYS A 23 2.34 10.39 -5.63
CA LYS A 23 1.12 9.62 -5.38
C LYS A 23 0.14 9.75 -6.54
N ARG A 24 -0.09 10.98 -7.02
CA ARG A 24 -0.99 11.23 -8.14
C ARG A 24 -0.55 10.50 -9.40
N ILE A 25 0.75 10.55 -9.72
CA ILE A 25 1.32 9.90 -10.90
C ILE A 25 1.14 8.37 -10.80
N PHE A 26 1.54 7.78 -9.69
CA PHE A 26 1.55 6.32 -9.52
C PHE A 26 0.20 5.72 -9.09
N SER A 27 -0.79 6.56 -8.77
CA SER A 27 -2.19 6.13 -8.62
C SER A 27 -2.82 5.77 -9.96
N ILE A 28 -2.26 6.23 -11.06
CA ILE A 28 -2.68 5.86 -12.41
C ILE A 28 -2.06 4.51 -12.74
N LYS A 29 -2.87 3.49 -12.94
CA LYS A 29 -2.43 2.10 -13.14
C LYS A 29 -1.41 1.94 -14.25
N LYS A 30 -1.60 2.63 -15.37
CA LYS A 30 -0.67 2.60 -16.49
C LYS A 30 0.72 3.07 -16.07
N ASN A 31 0.80 4.18 -15.35
CA ASN A 31 2.08 4.74 -14.90
C ASN A 31 2.79 3.80 -13.91
N PHE A 32 2.04 3.24 -12.99
CA PHE A 32 2.59 2.27 -12.03
C PHE A 32 3.08 1.01 -12.75
N LEU A 33 2.29 0.50 -13.68
CA LEU A 33 2.66 -0.68 -14.46
C LEU A 33 3.93 -0.46 -15.29
N ASP A 34 4.01 0.66 -15.99
CA ASP A 34 5.20 1.03 -16.76
C ASP A 34 6.45 1.15 -15.87
N PHE A 35 6.28 1.72 -14.68
CA PHE A 35 7.35 1.86 -13.69
C PHE A 35 7.87 0.50 -13.22
N ILE A 36 7.00 -0.40 -12.79
CA ILE A 36 7.44 -1.71 -12.28
C ILE A 36 8.07 -2.58 -13.37
N LYS A 37 7.56 -2.51 -14.59
CA LYS A 37 8.14 -3.23 -15.72
C LYS A 37 9.53 -2.73 -16.06
N LYS A 38 9.72 -1.41 -16.06
CA LYS A 38 10.99 -0.79 -16.45
C LYS A 38 12.07 -0.91 -15.38
N TYR A 39 11.71 -0.66 -14.11
CA TYR A 39 12.70 -0.52 -13.05
C TYR A 39 12.88 -1.77 -12.20
N ILE A 40 11.84 -2.59 -12.06
CA ILE A 40 11.93 -3.86 -11.34
C ILE A 40 12.13 -5.01 -12.33
N GLY A 41 11.29 -5.10 -13.36
CA GLY A 41 11.48 -5.94 -14.52
C GLY A 41 11.49 -7.43 -14.25
N LEU A 42 10.80 -7.92 -13.23
CA LEU A 42 10.66 -9.34 -13.00
C LEU A 42 9.86 -9.99 -14.14
N GLU A 43 10.22 -11.22 -14.49
CA GLU A 43 9.63 -11.91 -15.64
C GLU A 43 8.10 -11.95 -15.60
N TRP A 44 7.53 -12.27 -14.44
CA TRP A 44 6.08 -12.34 -14.30
C TRP A 44 5.37 -10.97 -14.43
N MET A 45 6.08 -9.86 -14.18
CA MET A 45 5.54 -8.51 -14.33
C MET A 45 5.33 -8.13 -15.79
N MET A 46 6.13 -8.71 -16.69
CA MET A 46 6.07 -8.37 -18.13
C MET A 46 4.75 -8.77 -18.78
N ALA A 47 4.08 -9.79 -18.26
CA ALA A 47 2.79 -10.26 -18.75
C ALA A 47 1.59 -9.48 -18.17
N LEU A 48 1.80 -8.61 -17.19
CA LEU A 48 0.74 -7.87 -16.54
C LEU A 48 0.13 -6.81 -17.44
N GLU A 49 -1.18 -6.68 -17.37
CA GLU A 49 -1.96 -5.63 -17.99
C GLU A 49 -2.61 -4.75 -16.90
N GLU A 50 -3.12 -3.58 -17.29
CA GLU A 50 -3.79 -2.68 -16.34
C GLU A 50 -4.96 -3.34 -15.61
N LYS A 51 -5.70 -4.21 -16.28
CA LYS A 51 -6.83 -4.96 -15.69
C LYS A 51 -6.43 -5.89 -14.55
N ASP A 52 -5.15 -6.27 -14.49
CA ASP A 52 -4.63 -7.15 -13.45
C ASP A 52 -4.28 -6.39 -12.16
N LEU A 53 -4.33 -5.07 -12.20
CA LEU A 53 -4.00 -4.20 -11.08
C LEU A 53 -5.25 -3.61 -10.44
N GLU A 54 -5.30 -3.61 -9.13
CA GLU A 54 -6.33 -2.94 -8.35
C GLU A 54 -5.67 -2.07 -7.28
N LEU A 55 -5.89 -0.76 -7.35
CA LEU A 55 -5.43 0.15 -6.31
C LEU A 55 -6.31 -0.02 -5.07
N ILE A 56 -5.69 -0.40 -3.96
CA ILE A 56 -6.39 -0.62 -2.70
C ILE A 56 -6.66 0.72 -2.02
N ASP A 57 -7.92 0.94 -1.63
CA ASP A 57 -8.27 2.07 -0.79
C ASP A 57 -7.73 1.83 0.63
N LYS A 58 -6.85 2.73 1.09
CA LYS A 58 -6.25 2.61 2.41
C LYS A 58 -7.20 2.93 3.56
N GLU A 59 -8.40 3.44 3.30
CA GLU A 59 -9.35 3.77 4.36
C GLU A 59 -9.69 2.55 5.23
N PHE A 60 -9.77 1.36 4.65
CA PHE A 60 -10.01 0.15 5.44
C PHE A 60 -8.82 -0.27 6.30
N ILE A 61 -7.61 0.24 5.98
CA ILE A 61 -6.38 -0.04 6.73
C ILE A 61 -6.19 0.99 7.85
N THR A 62 -6.69 2.22 7.67
CA THR A 62 -6.30 3.39 8.46
C THR A 62 -7.09 3.62 9.73
N ASP A 63 -8.20 2.92 9.98
CA ASP A 63 -9.06 3.19 11.14
C ASP A 63 -8.35 3.03 12.49
N GLN A 64 -7.25 2.29 12.54
CA GLN A 64 -6.53 2.00 13.77
C GLN A 64 -5.07 2.44 13.77
N PHE A 65 -4.51 2.81 12.62
CA PHE A 65 -3.10 3.10 12.48
C PHE A 65 -2.86 4.29 11.56
N ASP A 66 -1.93 5.16 11.93
CA ASP A 66 -1.49 6.25 11.07
C ASP A 66 -0.73 5.70 9.87
N THR A 67 -1.22 5.99 8.67
CA THR A 67 -0.57 5.67 7.42
C THR A 67 -0.14 6.94 6.71
N TYR A 68 0.91 6.84 5.90
CA TYR A 68 1.33 7.97 5.08
C TYR A 68 0.42 8.09 3.86
N GLU A 69 -0.02 9.30 3.57
CA GLU A 69 -0.91 9.57 2.43
C GLU A 69 -0.27 9.20 1.09
N SER A 70 1.06 9.35 0.99
CA SER A 70 1.82 9.03 -0.21
C SER A 70 1.99 7.54 -0.49
N ASP A 71 1.73 6.68 0.48
CA ASP A 71 1.88 5.24 0.29
C ASP A 71 0.75 4.69 -0.58
N LEU A 72 1.10 3.81 -1.51
CA LEU A 72 0.16 3.11 -2.37
C LEU A 72 0.26 1.61 -2.17
N VAL A 73 -0.89 0.95 -2.21
CA VAL A 73 -0.96 -0.50 -2.16
C VAL A 73 -1.73 -0.99 -3.39
N TYR A 74 -1.09 -1.82 -4.20
CA TYR A 74 -1.72 -2.45 -5.35
C TYR A 74 -1.91 -3.93 -5.10
N LYS A 75 -3.10 -4.40 -5.40
CA LYS A 75 -3.41 -5.82 -5.49
C LYS A 75 -3.24 -6.26 -6.94
N VAL A 76 -2.46 -7.29 -7.15
CA VAL A 76 -2.08 -7.77 -8.48
C VAL A 76 -2.58 -9.20 -8.66
N TYR A 77 -3.38 -9.40 -9.67
CA TYR A 77 -3.91 -10.73 -10.03
C TYR A 77 -2.98 -11.40 -11.03
N THR A 78 -2.37 -12.51 -10.62
CA THR A 78 -1.49 -13.30 -11.48
C THR A 78 -2.07 -14.69 -11.71
N LYS A 79 -1.50 -15.44 -12.67
CA LYS A 79 -1.89 -16.84 -12.92
C LYS A 79 -1.71 -17.74 -11.70
N ASN A 80 -0.75 -17.41 -10.84
CA ASN A 80 -0.38 -18.22 -9.67
C ASN A 80 -0.99 -17.71 -8.37
N GLY A 81 -1.81 -16.67 -8.42
CA GLY A 81 -2.45 -16.11 -7.25
C GLY A 81 -2.37 -14.59 -7.18
N ILE A 82 -2.66 -14.08 -6.01
CA ILE A 82 -2.73 -12.64 -5.75
C ILE A 82 -1.43 -12.21 -5.06
N ILE A 83 -0.87 -11.11 -5.56
CA ILE A 83 0.31 -10.46 -4.99
C ILE A 83 -0.07 -9.04 -4.57
N TYR A 84 0.40 -8.61 -3.42
CA TYR A 84 0.26 -7.23 -2.97
C TYR A 84 1.58 -6.50 -3.12
N LEU A 85 1.56 -5.39 -3.86
CA LEU A 85 2.72 -4.52 -4.03
C LEU A 85 2.54 -3.26 -3.21
N PHE A 86 3.50 -3.00 -2.34
CA PHE A 86 3.55 -1.80 -1.51
C PHE A 86 4.51 -0.80 -2.14
N PHE A 87 4.00 0.36 -2.50
CA PHE A 87 4.81 1.46 -2.98
C PHE A 87 4.93 2.49 -1.86
N LEU A 88 6.01 2.40 -1.13
CA LEU A 88 6.30 3.28 0.00
C LEU A 88 7.33 4.31 -0.46
N LEU A 89 6.89 5.54 -0.64
CA LEU A 89 7.74 6.61 -1.12
C LEU A 89 8.35 7.37 0.05
N GLU A 90 9.68 7.43 0.07
CA GLU A 90 10.44 8.17 1.07
C GLU A 90 11.36 9.17 0.37
N LEU A 91 11.06 10.45 0.52
CA LEU A 91 11.84 11.56 -0.06
C LEU A 91 12.65 12.33 0.99
N GLN A 92 12.82 11.76 2.17
CA GLN A 92 13.52 12.44 3.27
C GLN A 92 15.03 12.26 3.17
N SER A 93 15.76 13.31 3.54
CA SER A 93 17.23 13.29 3.58
C SER A 93 17.81 12.61 4.82
N TYR A 94 16.97 12.10 5.70
CA TYR A 94 17.38 11.38 6.92
C TYR A 94 16.68 10.02 7.00
N ASN A 95 17.29 9.11 7.77
CA ASN A 95 16.73 7.78 7.93
C ASN A 95 15.41 7.82 8.70
N ASP A 96 14.35 7.34 8.05
CA ASP A 96 13.05 7.17 8.68
C ASP A 96 12.89 5.70 9.10
N PHE A 97 12.96 5.45 10.40
CA PHE A 97 12.77 4.12 10.96
C PHE A 97 11.31 3.66 10.99
N SER A 98 10.37 4.53 10.58
CA SER A 98 8.95 4.19 10.55
C SER A 98 8.56 3.31 9.36
N MET A 99 9.36 3.26 8.30
CA MET A 99 9.03 2.51 7.09
C MET A 99 8.82 1.00 7.32
N PRO A 100 9.70 0.29 8.03
CA PRO A 100 9.43 -1.12 8.36
C PRO A 100 8.17 -1.33 9.18
N PHE A 101 7.86 -0.40 10.07
CA PHE A 101 6.64 -0.43 10.86
C PHE A 101 5.40 -0.22 9.99
N ARG A 102 5.44 0.75 9.07
CA ARG A 102 4.35 0.97 8.10
C ARG A 102 4.08 -0.27 7.27
N LEU A 103 5.13 -0.91 6.77
CA LEU A 103 5.00 -2.13 5.98
C LEU A 103 4.33 -3.25 6.80
N LEU A 104 4.73 -3.42 8.04
CA LEU A 104 4.12 -4.40 8.95
C LEU A 104 2.63 -4.12 9.18
N VAL A 105 2.26 -2.86 9.37
CA VAL A 105 0.85 -2.45 9.52
C VAL A 105 0.04 -2.82 8.29
N TYR A 106 0.53 -2.50 7.09
CA TYR A 106 -0.15 -2.83 5.84
C TYR A 106 -0.31 -4.35 5.66
N MET A 107 0.75 -5.12 5.91
CA MET A 107 0.71 -6.58 5.81
C MET A 107 -0.30 -7.18 6.78
N THR A 108 -0.31 -6.72 8.02
CA THR A 108 -1.25 -7.19 9.04
C THR A 108 -2.70 -6.88 8.66
N ALA A 109 -2.97 -5.68 8.17
CA ALA A 109 -4.30 -5.27 7.75
C ALA A 109 -4.82 -6.11 6.59
N ILE A 110 -3.97 -6.43 5.62
CA ILE A 110 -4.31 -7.31 4.48
C ILE A 110 -4.64 -8.73 4.97
N TRP A 111 -3.86 -9.26 5.91
CA TRP A 111 -4.14 -10.58 6.49
C TRP A 111 -5.48 -10.61 7.23
N ILE A 112 -5.77 -9.58 8.01
CA ILE A 112 -7.05 -9.47 8.72
C ILE A 112 -8.22 -9.44 7.72
N ASP A 113 -8.12 -8.64 6.67
CA ASP A 113 -9.13 -8.58 5.63
C ASP A 113 -9.31 -9.92 4.91
N TYR A 114 -8.20 -10.58 4.59
CA TYR A 114 -8.23 -11.91 3.99
C TYR A 114 -8.98 -12.93 4.86
N PHE A 115 -8.67 -12.99 6.14
CA PHE A 115 -9.33 -13.92 7.07
C PHE A 115 -10.82 -13.62 7.22
N LYS A 116 -11.19 -12.36 7.31
CA LYS A 116 -12.61 -11.97 7.38
C LYS A 116 -13.39 -12.41 6.13
N ASN A 117 -12.77 -12.31 4.97
CA ASN A 117 -13.41 -12.70 3.72
C ASN A 117 -13.46 -14.22 3.56
N CYS A 118 -12.47 -14.95 4.04
CA CYS A 118 -12.49 -16.40 4.07
C CYS A 118 -13.66 -16.93 4.91
N ASP A 119 -13.85 -16.39 6.11
CA ASP A 119 -14.95 -16.79 6.99
C ASP A 119 -16.32 -16.54 6.34
N LYS A 120 -16.48 -15.42 5.65
CA LYS A 120 -17.72 -15.10 4.91
C LYS A 120 -17.98 -16.10 3.79
N ASN A 121 -16.96 -16.49 3.07
CA ASN A 121 -17.06 -17.44 1.96
C ASN A 121 -17.38 -18.85 2.47
N GLU A 122 -16.79 -19.27 3.58
CA GLU A 122 -17.12 -20.55 4.22
C GLU A 122 -18.56 -20.60 4.70
N ARG A 123 -19.04 -19.51 5.28
CA ARG A 123 -20.46 -19.42 5.70
C ARG A 123 -21.41 -19.51 4.52
N ARG A 124 -21.08 -18.91 3.38
CA ARG A 124 -21.89 -19.01 2.15
C ARG A 124 -21.92 -20.41 1.56
N ARG A 125 -20.84 -21.18 1.74
CA ARG A 125 -20.76 -22.57 1.26
C ARG A 125 -21.56 -23.56 2.12
N LYS A 126 -21.86 -23.21 3.37
CA LYS A 126 -22.64 -24.03 4.29
C LYS A 126 -24.16 -23.80 4.19
N ASP A 127 -24.55 -22.76 3.53
CA ASP A 127 -25.94 -22.44 3.22
C ASP A 127 -26.31 -22.96 1.82
#